data_2cb738dc9ed14b144d1be4e234d77e95
#
_entry.id   2cb738dc9ed14b144d1be4e234d77e95
#
_cell.length_a   1.000
_cell.length_b   1.000
_cell.length_c   1.000
_cell.angle_alpha   90.00
_cell.angle_beta   90.00
_cell.angle_gamma   90.00
#
_symmetry.space_group_name_H-M   'P 1'
#
loop_
_entity.id
_entity.type
_entity.pdbx_description
1 polymer ?
#
loop_
_entity_poly.entity_id
_entity_poly.type
_entity_poly.pdbx_seq_one_letter_code
_entity_poly.pdbx_strand_id
1 'polypeptide(L)'
;MSVNDNIMDRRRFIALSASGLLSMTLGDELARLSAKTLKNDKEYSIVILGDTHYDTEPASVYHSNYNEKVEWLNRVQRAEFARNGEMWRERCPRMVKRASRLITPDTKMVFQMGDLVQGDCGKGEVHKQMLIDAVDRFKKELGGLPFVTVVGNHDIRGVDAMATYHSYMPQRMSEELGKSIKKTTFSFNIGNDAYIVIDFNNPDDEEVEKLLKETEGARHTFVVIHGPLLPFDAASCRWFYHGGNTPEQTAARRHFRELFAKRNVICLCGHVHTTELADWYGDGGRITQMTMNSVWAREELGAYKVDYEGAAQYGERRKTIAQNDNGSKLTDETPLFDEYRAGLKRYSFSLAAGSYKMRVSKKHIYIDFYAGDSLNISHTFKLR
;
A
#
# COMPACT_ATOMS: atom_id res chain seq x y z
N MET A 1 -13.91 -3.21 -37.43
CA MET A 1 -14.44 -2.34 -36.37
C MET A 1 -13.27 -1.57 -35.80
N SER A 2 -13.34 -0.28 -35.98
CA SER A 2 -12.18 0.58 -36.15
C SER A 2 -11.60 1.12 -34.83
N VAL A 3 -10.28 1.32 -34.86
CA VAL A 3 -9.46 1.94 -33.82
C VAL A 3 -9.93 3.38 -33.43
N ASN A 4 -10.83 3.97 -34.21
CA ASN A 4 -11.30 5.34 -34.02
C ASN A 4 -12.35 5.51 -32.90
N ASP A 5 -13.12 4.49 -32.55
CA ASP A 5 -14.17 4.63 -31.53
C ASP A 5 -13.62 4.73 -30.09
N ASN A 6 -12.43 4.13 -29.85
CA ASN A 6 -11.79 4.21 -28.55
C ASN A 6 -11.08 5.56 -28.28
N ILE A 7 -10.71 6.29 -29.34
CA ILE A 7 -10.04 7.60 -29.20
C ILE A 7 -11.04 8.71 -28.91
N MET A 8 -12.28 8.59 -29.42
CA MET A 8 -13.35 9.54 -29.15
C MET A 8 -13.81 9.49 -27.68
N ASP A 9 -13.88 8.30 -27.08
CA ASP A 9 -14.25 8.12 -25.67
C ASP A 9 -13.21 8.71 -24.70
N ARG A 10 -11.92 8.60 -25.04
CA ARG A 10 -10.84 9.20 -24.26
C ARG A 10 -10.85 10.73 -24.29
N ARG A 11 -11.14 11.32 -25.45
CA ARG A 11 -11.23 12.78 -25.58
C ARG A 11 -12.45 13.35 -24.87
N ARG A 12 -13.58 12.64 -24.84
CA ARG A 12 -14.75 13.00 -24.04
C ARG A 12 -14.48 12.94 -22.53
N PHE A 13 -13.76 11.93 -22.07
CA PHE A 13 -13.37 11.82 -20.66
C PHE A 13 -12.48 12.98 -20.21
N ILE A 14 -11.50 13.36 -21.02
CA ILE A 14 -10.58 14.49 -20.73
C ILE A 14 -11.31 15.84 -20.84
N ALA A 15 -12.23 16.00 -21.79
CA ALA A 15 -13.01 17.23 -21.93
C ALA A 15 -14.02 17.44 -20.77
N LEU A 16 -14.55 16.36 -20.19
CA LEU A 16 -15.48 16.41 -19.07
C LEU A 16 -14.79 16.72 -17.73
N SER A 17 -13.51 16.37 -17.59
CA SER A 17 -12.71 16.71 -16.39
C SER A 17 -12.15 18.13 -16.40
N ALA A 18 -12.16 18.82 -17.54
CA ALA A 18 -11.60 20.18 -17.66
C ALA A 18 -12.63 21.31 -17.48
N SER A 19 -13.93 20.98 -17.44
CA SER A 19 -15.00 21.98 -17.28
C SER A 19 -15.70 21.82 -15.92
N GLY A 20 -15.20 22.52 -14.93
CA GLY A 20 -15.70 22.54 -13.54
C GLY A 20 -17.06 23.23 -13.33
N LEU A 21 -18.04 23.03 -14.22
CA LEU A 21 -19.39 23.59 -14.11
C LEU A 21 -20.39 22.70 -14.84
N LEU A 22 -20.69 21.54 -14.31
CA LEU A 22 -21.94 20.83 -14.68
C LEU A 22 -22.41 19.97 -13.50
N SER A 23 -23.64 20.27 -13.09
CA SER A 23 -24.36 19.76 -11.94
C SER A 23 -24.57 18.25 -11.89
N MET A 24 -25.13 17.77 -10.80
CA MET A 24 -25.47 16.41 -10.34
C MET A 24 -25.70 15.30 -11.38
N THR A 25 -26.06 15.60 -12.63
CA THR A 25 -26.27 14.62 -13.72
C THR A 25 -24.96 14.03 -14.26
N LEU A 26 -23.85 14.75 -14.18
CA LEU A 26 -22.52 14.29 -14.61
C LEU A 26 -21.88 13.31 -13.60
N GLY A 27 -22.18 13.49 -12.31
CA GLY A 27 -21.75 12.57 -11.28
C GLY A 27 -22.30 11.15 -11.48
N ASP A 28 -23.58 11.05 -11.85
CA ASP A 28 -24.24 9.78 -12.12
C ASP A 28 -23.73 9.10 -13.40
N GLU A 29 -23.41 9.86 -14.42
CA GLU A 29 -22.89 9.33 -15.68
C GLU A 29 -21.43 8.89 -15.55
N LEU A 30 -20.62 9.65 -14.82
CA LEU A 30 -19.24 9.24 -14.46
C LEU A 30 -19.23 8.04 -13.52
N ALA A 31 -20.12 7.97 -12.54
CA ALA A 31 -20.31 6.82 -11.67
C ALA A 31 -20.79 5.59 -12.46
N ARG A 32 -21.69 5.76 -13.43
CA ARG A 32 -22.14 4.68 -14.33
C ARG A 32 -21.05 4.21 -15.30
N LEU A 33 -20.25 5.14 -15.84
CA LEU A 33 -19.09 4.82 -16.69
C LEU A 33 -18.00 4.11 -15.90
N SER A 34 -17.70 4.59 -14.69
CA SER A 34 -16.78 3.91 -13.76
C SER A 34 -17.30 2.55 -13.36
N ALA A 35 -18.56 2.41 -12.96
CA ALA A 35 -19.18 1.15 -12.63
C ALA A 35 -19.27 0.18 -13.83
N LYS A 36 -19.47 0.69 -15.05
CA LYS A 36 -19.52 -0.11 -16.28
C LYS A 36 -18.13 -0.58 -16.70
N THR A 37 -17.10 0.22 -16.47
CA THR A 37 -15.71 -0.15 -16.74
C THR A 37 -15.20 -1.22 -15.74
N LEU A 38 -15.74 -1.23 -14.51
CA LEU A 38 -15.39 -2.18 -13.46
C LEU A 38 -16.09 -3.55 -13.59
N LYS A 39 -17.16 -3.67 -14.38
CA LYS A 39 -17.99 -4.89 -14.53
C LYS A 39 -17.46 -5.95 -15.51
N ASN A 40 -16.25 -5.80 -16.04
CA ASN A 40 -15.77 -6.70 -17.07
C ASN A 40 -14.89 -7.82 -16.47
N ASP A 41 -15.29 -9.08 -16.62
CA ASP A 41 -14.55 -10.31 -16.23
C ASP A 41 -13.21 -10.53 -16.96
N LYS A 42 -12.78 -9.56 -17.74
CA LYS A 42 -11.51 -9.59 -18.47
C LYS A 42 -10.32 -9.42 -17.52
N GLU A 43 -9.22 -9.95 -17.96
CA GLU A 43 -7.91 -9.69 -17.32
C GLU A 43 -7.67 -8.17 -17.20
N TYR A 44 -7.08 -7.78 -16.10
CA TYR A 44 -6.73 -6.39 -15.84
C TYR A 44 -5.41 -6.29 -15.08
N SER A 45 -4.84 -5.10 -15.07
CA SER A 45 -3.64 -4.81 -14.30
C SER A 45 -3.83 -3.61 -13.36
N ILE A 46 -2.98 -3.57 -12.34
CA ILE A 46 -2.85 -2.49 -11.38
C ILE A 46 -1.37 -2.16 -11.24
N VAL A 47 -1.02 -0.88 -11.33
CA VAL A 47 0.32 -0.41 -10.97
C VAL A 47 0.36 -0.17 -9.47
N ILE A 48 1.40 -0.66 -8.79
CA ILE A 48 1.53 -0.56 -7.34
C ILE A 48 2.83 0.18 -7.02
N LEU A 49 2.71 1.16 -6.13
CA LEU A 49 3.80 1.86 -5.48
C LEU A 49 3.83 1.45 -4.00
N GLY A 50 5.01 1.15 -3.48
CA GLY A 50 5.21 1.05 -2.03
C GLY A 50 5.16 2.43 -1.38
N ASP A 51 5.75 2.52 -0.20
CA ASP A 51 5.83 3.75 0.59
C ASP A 51 6.48 4.87 -0.21
N THR A 52 5.84 6.01 -0.28
CA THR A 52 6.29 7.14 -1.10
C THR A 52 6.87 8.30 -0.28
N HIS A 53 6.44 8.44 0.97
CA HIS A 53 6.88 9.49 1.88
C HIS A 53 7.00 10.85 1.19
N TYR A 54 5.94 11.26 0.49
CA TYR A 54 5.94 12.52 -0.25
C TYR A 54 6.41 13.67 0.63
N ASP A 55 7.42 14.38 0.16
CA ASP A 55 7.95 15.60 0.75
C ASP A 55 8.68 16.40 -0.31
N THR A 56 8.43 17.68 -0.40
CA THR A 56 9.04 18.52 -1.44
C THR A 56 10.32 19.20 -0.96
N GLU A 57 10.31 19.66 0.29
CA GLU A 57 11.40 20.41 0.90
C GLU A 57 11.51 20.10 2.39
N PRO A 58 12.69 19.68 2.89
CA PRO A 58 12.85 19.20 4.26
C PRO A 58 12.51 20.20 5.36
N ALA A 59 12.68 21.47 5.12
CA ALA A 59 12.54 22.52 6.13
C ALA A 59 11.49 23.57 5.78
N SER A 60 10.71 23.38 4.71
CA SER A 60 9.99 24.48 4.13
C SER A 60 8.51 24.58 4.51
N VAL A 61 7.65 24.07 3.65
CA VAL A 61 6.22 24.33 3.72
C VAL A 61 5.55 23.51 4.81
N TYR A 62 5.88 22.22 4.89
CA TYR A 62 5.17 21.28 5.74
C TYR A 62 5.70 21.22 7.18
N HIS A 63 6.99 21.49 7.40
CA HIS A 63 7.67 21.28 8.69
C HIS A 63 8.05 22.55 9.44
N SER A 64 7.77 23.74 8.90
CA SER A 64 8.23 25.02 9.47
C SER A 64 7.69 25.34 10.87
N ASN A 65 6.62 24.72 11.30
CA ASN A 65 5.98 24.95 12.60
C ASN A 65 5.84 23.68 13.43
N TYR A 66 6.75 22.72 13.26
CA TYR A 66 6.71 21.51 14.05
C TYR A 66 6.89 21.80 15.55
N ASN A 67 6.26 20.98 16.39
CA ASN A 67 6.18 21.23 17.83
C ASN A 67 7.56 21.20 18.51
N GLU A 68 8.05 22.35 18.95
CA GLU A 68 9.36 22.48 19.59
C GLU A 68 9.40 22.05 21.08
N LYS A 69 8.27 21.65 21.68
CA LYS A 69 8.20 21.30 23.10
C LYS A 69 8.95 20.01 23.48
N VAL A 70 9.34 19.20 22.49
CA VAL A 70 10.08 17.95 22.70
C VAL A 70 11.35 17.98 21.86
N GLU A 71 12.37 18.68 22.34
CA GLU A 71 13.60 19.02 21.58
C GLU A 71 14.33 17.80 20.99
N TRP A 72 14.47 16.70 21.73
CA TRP A 72 15.16 15.51 21.21
C TRP A 72 14.39 14.85 20.07
N LEU A 73 13.07 14.77 20.19
CA LEU A 73 12.19 14.19 19.17
C LEU A 73 12.21 15.06 17.91
N ASN A 74 12.11 16.39 18.09
CA ASN A 74 12.21 17.33 16.99
C ASN A 74 13.56 17.21 16.25
N ARG A 75 14.67 17.04 16.97
CA ARG A 75 15.98 16.85 16.36
C ARG A 75 16.06 15.58 15.51
N VAL A 76 15.55 14.45 16.03
CA VAL A 76 15.53 13.18 15.30
C VAL A 76 14.64 13.28 14.07
N GLN A 77 13.46 13.86 14.22
CA GLN A 77 12.52 14.04 13.11
C GLN A 77 13.02 15.01 12.06
N ARG A 78 13.65 16.14 12.45
CA ARG A 78 14.28 17.05 11.49
C ARG A 78 15.39 16.39 10.66
N ALA A 79 16.17 15.51 11.27
CA ALA A 79 17.18 14.74 10.54
C ALA A 79 16.53 13.72 9.59
N GLU A 80 15.40 13.12 9.99
CA GLU A 80 14.61 12.24 9.14
C GLU A 80 13.99 13.00 7.96
N PHE A 81 13.38 14.17 8.19
CA PHE A 81 12.83 15.03 7.14
C PHE A 81 13.89 15.44 6.12
N ALA A 82 15.05 15.89 6.58
CA ALA A 82 16.14 16.29 5.70
C ALA A 82 16.55 15.12 4.79
N ARG A 83 16.74 13.94 5.36
CA ARG A 83 17.08 12.72 4.62
C ARG A 83 15.99 12.29 3.65
N ASN A 84 14.73 12.26 4.09
CA ASN A 84 13.62 11.80 3.28
C ASN A 84 13.26 12.80 2.19
N GLY A 85 13.33 14.10 2.47
CA GLY A 85 13.16 15.13 1.46
C GLY A 85 14.25 15.10 0.38
N GLU A 86 15.50 14.82 0.74
CA GLU A 86 16.58 14.61 -0.22
C GLU A 86 16.29 13.38 -1.11
N MET A 87 15.94 12.25 -0.50
CA MET A 87 15.58 11.03 -1.21
C MET A 87 14.39 11.24 -2.13
N TRP A 88 13.37 11.97 -1.68
CA TRP A 88 12.23 12.34 -2.51
C TRP A 88 12.68 13.13 -3.73
N ARG A 89 13.47 14.19 -3.56
CA ARG A 89 13.91 15.04 -4.67
C ARG A 89 14.77 14.29 -5.69
N GLU A 90 15.64 13.43 -5.22
CA GLU A 90 16.61 12.74 -6.09
C GLU A 90 16.03 11.50 -6.78
N ARG A 91 15.19 10.74 -6.11
CA ARG A 91 14.79 9.41 -6.56
C ARG A 91 13.33 9.28 -6.93
N CYS A 92 12.41 9.73 -6.06
CA CYS A 92 10.98 9.50 -6.28
C CYS A 92 10.45 10.03 -7.62
N PRO A 93 10.80 11.22 -8.11
CA PRO A 93 10.30 11.69 -9.41
C PRO A 93 10.66 10.76 -10.56
N ARG A 94 11.87 10.18 -10.56
CA ARG A 94 12.28 9.20 -11.56
C ARG A 94 11.49 7.91 -11.43
N MET A 95 11.33 7.41 -10.21
CA MET A 95 10.61 6.17 -9.94
C MET A 95 9.14 6.28 -10.31
N VAL A 96 8.49 7.39 -9.98
CA VAL A 96 7.08 7.65 -10.34
C VAL A 96 6.92 7.79 -11.86
N LYS A 97 7.79 8.57 -12.51
CA LYS A 97 7.81 8.69 -13.97
C LYS A 97 8.02 7.35 -14.65
N ARG A 98 8.80 6.50 -14.04
CA ARG A 98 9.02 5.16 -14.49
C ARG A 98 7.78 4.29 -14.30
N ALA A 99 7.14 4.33 -13.13
CA ALA A 99 5.90 3.61 -12.86
C ALA A 99 4.81 3.99 -13.86
N SER A 100 4.75 5.26 -14.30
CA SER A 100 3.80 5.69 -15.33
C SER A 100 3.94 4.95 -16.66
N ARG A 101 5.12 4.45 -16.99
CA ARG A 101 5.36 3.67 -18.21
C ARG A 101 4.87 2.21 -18.11
N LEU A 102 4.54 1.74 -16.91
CA LEU A 102 3.93 0.42 -16.71
C LEU A 102 2.43 0.43 -16.99
N ILE A 103 1.84 1.60 -17.17
CA ILE A 103 0.43 1.78 -17.47
C ILE A 103 0.14 1.32 -18.90
N THR A 104 -0.79 0.40 -19.02
CA THR A 104 -1.26 -0.18 -20.29
C THR A 104 -2.79 -0.04 -20.38
N PRO A 105 -3.43 -0.27 -21.54
CA PRO A 105 -4.88 -0.12 -21.69
C PRO A 105 -5.75 -0.96 -20.74
N ASP A 106 -5.19 -2.07 -20.22
CA ASP A 106 -5.82 -2.94 -19.22
C ASP A 106 -5.61 -2.47 -17.78
N THR A 107 -4.76 -1.46 -17.53
CA THR A 107 -4.53 -0.92 -16.20
C THR A 107 -5.76 -0.16 -15.70
N LYS A 108 -6.30 -0.59 -14.56
CA LYS A 108 -7.54 -0.05 -14.01
C LYS A 108 -7.31 1.08 -13.01
N MET A 109 -6.24 1.00 -12.24
CA MET A 109 -5.92 1.96 -11.19
C MET A 109 -4.46 1.86 -10.76
N VAL A 110 -4.09 2.75 -9.87
CA VAL A 110 -2.82 2.73 -9.16
C VAL A 110 -3.10 2.52 -7.68
N PHE A 111 -2.39 1.58 -7.06
CA PHE A 111 -2.33 1.44 -5.60
C PHE A 111 -1.06 2.06 -5.05
N GLN A 112 -1.19 2.68 -3.88
CA GLN A 112 -0.10 3.13 -3.04
C GLN A 112 -0.26 2.52 -1.64
N MET A 113 0.79 1.86 -1.15
CA MET A 113 0.71 0.94 -0.02
C MET A 113 0.84 1.63 1.35
N GLY A 114 0.40 2.88 1.48
CA GLY A 114 0.51 3.65 2.73
C GLY A 114 1.85 4.36 2.88
N ASP A 115 1.98 5.19 3.92
CA ASP A 115 3.07 6.16 4.03
C ASP A 115 3.18 6.99 2.74
N LEU A 116 2.00 7.50 2.32
CA LEU A 116 1.86 8.36 1.15
C LEU A 116 2.70 9.62 1.32
N VAL A 117 2.61 10.22 2.51
CA VAL A 117 3.34 11.44 2.87
C VAL A 117 4.35 11.17 3.98
N GLN A 118 5.33 12.07 4.13
CA GLN A 118 6.26 12.03 5.26
C GLN A 118 5.57 12.29 6.59
N GLY A 119 4.51 13.10 6.59
CA GLY A 119 3.78 13.49 7.77
C GLY A 119 4.56 14.48 8.64
N ASP A 120 4.35 14.41 9.96
CA ASP A 120 5.03 15.25 10.97
C ASP A 120 4.81 16.75 10.80
N CYS A 121 3.68 17.17 10.25
CA CYS A 121 3.32 18.56 10.12
C CYS A 121 2.95 19.17 11.49
N GLY A 122 3.30 20.43 11.69
CA GLY A 122 3.02 21.16 12.93
C GLY A 122 1.55 21.62 13.07
N LYS A 123 0.73 21.45 12.03
CA LYS A 123 -0.71 21.82 11.99
C LYS A 123 -1.47 20.92 11.08
N GLY A 124 -2.75 20.65 11.43
CA GLY A 124 -3.64 19.79 10.64
C GLY A 124 -3.91 20.32 9.23
N GLU A 125 -4.06 21.63 9.03
CA GLU A 125 -4.29 22.21 7.70
C GLU A 125 -3.07 22.02 6.78
N VAL A 126 -1.86 22.09 7.33
CA VAL A 126 -0.61 21.85 6.58
C VAL A 126 -0.51 20.38 6.21
N HIS A 127 -0.86 19.48 7.13
CA HIS A 127 -0.93 18.06 6.86
C HIS A 127 -1.95 17.73 5.77
N LYS A 128 -3.14 18.35 5.83
CA LYS A 128 -4.15 18.21 4.78
C LYS A 128 -3.63 18.65 3.41
N GLN A 129 -2.92 19.80 3.38
CA GLN A 129 -2.35 20.29 2.12
C GLN A 129 -1.30 19.31 1.58
N MET A 130 -0.46 18.73 2.44
CA MET A 130 0.52 17.71 2.06
C MET A 130 -0.14 16.47 1.44
N LEU A 131 -1.26 16.00 2.00
CA LEU A 131 -2.05 14.90 1.45
C LEU A 131 -2.64 15.23 0.07
N ILE A 132 -3.19 16.45 -0.08
CA ILE A 132 -3.74 16.93 -1.36
C ILE A 132 -2.66 16.95 -2.42
N ASP A 133 -1.53 17.60 -2.12
CA ASP A 133 -0.42 17.78 -3.05
C ASP A 133 0.16 16.43 -3.49
N ALA A 134 0.27 15.47 -2.56
CA ALA A 134 0.74 14.13 -2.85
C ALA A 134 -0.19 13.40 -3.82
N VAL A 135 -1.49 13.31 -3.50
CA VAL A 135 -2.45 12.60 -4.36
C VAL A 135 -2.53 13.25 -5.73
N ASP A 136 -2.62 14.57 -5.80
CA ASP A 136 -2.74 15.29 -7.07
C ASP A 136 -1.47 15.13 -7.92
N ARG A 137 -0.30 15.15 -7.29
CA ARG A 137 0.97 14.90 -7.94
C ARG A 137 1.04 13.51 -8.56
N PHE A 138 0.79 12.48 -7.77
CA PHE A 138 0.82 11.10 -8.24
C PHE A 138 -0.23 10.84 -9.31
N LYS A 139 -1.45 11.33 -9.12
CA LYS A 139 -2.51 11.19 -10.12
C LYS A 139 -2.14 11.83 -11.45
N LYS A 140 -1.56 13.04 -11.43
CA LYS A 140 -1.10 13.74 -12.63
C LYS A 140 0.01 12.95 -13.34
N GLU A 141 1.00 12.48 -12.62
CA GLU A 141 2.15 11.76 -13.19
C GLU A 141 1.77 10.35 -13.68
N LEU A 142 0.77 9.72 -13.06
CA LEU A 142 0.30 8.38 -13.38
C LEU A 142 -0.93 8.37 -14.31
N GLY A 143 -1.09 9.38 -15.14
CA GLY A 143 -2.03 9.39 -16.25
C GLY A 143 -3.50 9.58 -15.86
N GLY A 144 -3.78 10.12 -14.65
CA GLY A 144 -5.13 10.42 -14.20
C GLY A 144 -5.99 9.19 -13.86
N LEU A 145 -5.38 8.02 -13.75
CA LEU A 145 -6.08 6.81 -13.31
C LEU A 145 -6.59 6.96 -11.87
N PRO A 146 -7.64 6.23 -11.48
CA PRO A 146 -8.03 6.14 -10.09
C PRO A 146 -6.84 5.79 -9.21
N PHE A 147 -6.62 6.57 -8.16
CA PHE A 147 -5.50 6.43 -7.25
C PHE A 147 -6.01 6.04 -5.87
N VAL A 148 -5.68 4.84 -5.42
CA VAL A 148 -6.10 4.31 -4.13
C VAL A 148 -4.90 4.20 -3.21
N THR A 149 -4.98 4.83 -2.05
CA THR A 149 -3.98 4.71 -0.99
C THR A 149 -4.60 4.11 0.27
N VAL A 150 -3.81 3.40 1.04
CA VAL A 150 -4.14 2.90 2.37
C VAL A 150 -3.39 3.74 3.41
N VAL A 151 -3.95 3.87 4.61
CA VAL A 151 -3.31 4.66 5.66
C VAL A 151 -2.05 3.98 6.19
N GLY A 152 -0.93 4.68 6.11
CA GLY A 152 0.33 4.32 6.76
C GLY A 152 0.52 5.05 8.09
N ASN A 153 1.58 4.70 8.83
CA ASN A 153 1.84 5.34 10.12
C ASN A 153 2.36 6.77 9.96
N HIS A 154 3.02 7.11 8.86
CA HIS A 154 3.43 8.47 8.54
C HIS A 154 2.24 9.35 8.14
N ASP A 155 1.23 8.80 7.51
CA ASP A 155 0.04 9.53 7.07
C ASP A 155 -0.82 10.09 8.20
N ILE A 156 -0.61 9.59 9.42
CA ILE A 156 -1.31 10.02 10.64
C ILE A 156 -0.36 10.57 11.72
N ARG A 157 0.90 10.81 11.36
CA ARG A 157 1.93 11.32 12.26
C ARG A 157 2.06 12.85 12.12
N GLY A 158 1.93 13.56 13.25
CA GLY A 158 1.97 15.02 13.32
C GLY A 158 0.81 15.59 14.12
N VAL A 159 0.75 16.92 14.22
CA VAL A 159 -0.31 17.61 14.95
C VAL A 159 -1.63 17.48 14.19
N ASP A 160 -2.65 16.93 14.84
CA ASP A 160 -3.98 16.67 14.27
C ASP A 160 -3.99 15.79 13.01
N ALA A 161 -2.86 15.12 12.69
CA ALA A 161 -2.69 14.37 11.46
C ALA A 161 -3.70 13.22 11.32
N MET A 162 -3.92 12.44 12.41
CA MET A 162 -4.90 11.33 12.40
C MET A 162 -6.32 11.84 12.13
N ALA A 163 -6.77 12.87 12.86
CA ALA A 163 -8.10 13.45 12.67
C ALA A 163 -8.25 14.03 11.24
N THR A 164 -7.19 14.67 10.75
CA THR A 164 -7.14 15.23 9.39
C THR A 164 -7.26 14.13 8.34
N TYR A 165 -6.47 13.07 8.45
CA TYR A 165 -6.51 11.95 7.49
C TYR A 165 -7.90 11.30 7.46
N HIS A 166 -8.45 10.97 8.64
CA HIS A 166 -9.74 10.29 8.76
C HIS A 166 -10.92 11.17 8.29
N SER A 167 -10.80 12.49 8.34
CA SER A 167 -11.83 13.39 7.83
C SER A 167 -11.74 13.63 6.33
N TYR A 168 -10.52 13.64 5.76
CA TYR A 168 -10.28 14.01 4.36
C TYR A 168 -10.22 12.80 3.42
N MET A 169 -9.44 11.77 3.76
CA MET A 169 -9.13 10.69 2.81
C MET A 169 -10.33 9.81 2.43
N PRO A 170 -11.31 9.52 3.30
CA PRO A 170 -12.51 8.78 2.88
C PRO A 170 -13.28 9.49 1.76
N GLN A 171 -13.42 10.82 1.83
CA GLN A 171 -14.04 11.59 0.76
C GLN A 171 -13.20 11.51 -0.52
N ARG A 172 -11.88 11.67 -0.42
CA ARG A 172 -11.00 11.56 -1.58
C ARG A 172 -11.09 10.17 -2.23
N MET A 173 -11.10 9.11 -1.45
CA MET A 173 -11.27 7.74 -1.97
C MET A 173 -12.66 7.54 -2.59
N SER A 174 -13.69 8.22 -2.08
CA SER A 174 -15.01 8.22 -2.70
C SER A 174 -14.99 8.80 -4.11
N GLU A 175 -14.28 9.90 -4.31
CA GLU A 175 -14.09 10.54 -5.61
C GLU A 175 -13.31 9.66 -6.58
N GLU A 176 -12.23 9.01 -6.10
CA GLU A 176 -11.39 8.13 -6.91
C GLU A 176 -12.14 6.86 -7.37
N LEU A 177 -12.99 6.31 -6.52
CA LEU A 177 -13.70 5.06 -6.76
C LEU A 177 -15.14 5.22 -7.25
N GLY A 178 -15.66 6.44 -7.29
CA GLY A 178 -17.06 6.70 -7.65
C GLY A 178 -18.06 5.99 -6.72
N LYS A 179 -17.68 5.79 -5.45
CA LYS A 179 -18.46 5.06 -4.44
C LYS A 179 -18.41 5.81 -3.11
N SER A 180 -19.50 5.86 -2.36
CA SER A 180 -19.50 6.47 -1.02
C SER A 180 -18.64 5.68 -0.05
N ILE A 181 -17.58 6.31 0.45
CA ILE A 181 -16.65 5.78 1.45
C ILE A 181 -16.68 6.72 2.64
N LYS A 182 -16.92 6.19 3.83
CA LYS A 182 -17.07 6.97 5.07
C LYS A 182 -15.98 6.71 6.09
N LYS A 183 -15.21 5.62 5.95
CA LYS A 183 -14.16 5.18 6.86
C LYS A 183 -12.88 4.91 6.10
N THR A 184 -11.76 4.86 6.79
CA THR A 184 -10.45 4.43 6.25
C THR A 184 -10.37 2.92 6.03
N THR A 185 -11.24 2.14 6.71
CA THR A 185 -11.49 0.72 6.41
C THR A 185 -12.72 0.61 5.53
N PHE A 186 -12.57 0.10 4.30
CA PHE A 186 -13.64 0.01 3.31
C PHE A 186 -13.37 -1.09 2.27
N SER A 187 -14.33 -1.39 1.41
CA SER A 187 -14.14 -2.31 0.29
C SER A 187 -14.62 -1.74 -1.02
N PHE A 188 -14.10 -2.26 -2.11
CA PHE A 188 -14.58 -2.03 -3.48
C PHE A 188 -14.30 -3.26 -4.36
N ASN A 189 -14.85 -3.27 -5.56
CA ASN A 189 -14.69 -4.39 -6.48
C ASN A 189 -14.12 -3.92 -7.83
N ILE A 190 -13.29 -4.78 -8.43
CA ILE A 190 -12.96 -4.72 -9.86
C ILE A 190 -13.49 -5.99 -10.51
N GLY A 191 -14.56 -5.86 -11.28
CA GLY A 191 -15.30 -7.05 -11.77
C GLY A 191 -15.79 -7.91 -10.62
N ASN A 192 -15.39 -9.19 -10.62
CA ASN A 192 -15.75 -10.16 -9.59
C ASN A 192 -14.70 -10.28 -8.47
N ASP A 193 -13.66 -9.46 -8.46
CA ASP A 193 -12.63 -9.45 -7.43
C ASP A 193 -12.92 -8.39 -6.38
N ALA A 194 -12.79 -8.74 -5.11
CA ALA A 194 -13.00 -7.86 -3.98
C ALA A 194 -11.67 -7.35 -3.42
N TYR A 195 -11.65 -6.07 -3.10
CA TYR A 195 -10.55 -5.37 -2.45
C TYR A 195 -11.04 -4.81 -1.11
N ILE A 196 -10.47 -5.28 -0.02
CA ILE A 196 -10.73 -4.80 1.33
C ILE A 196 -9.53 -3.99 1.76
N VAL A 197 -9.73 -2.68 1.93
CA VAL A 197 -8.73 -1.74 2.45
C VAL A 197 -8.89 -1.66 3.96
N ILE A 198 -7.80 -1.88 4.69
CA ILE A 198 -7.82 -1.92 6.17
C ILE A 198 -6.89 -0.85 6.72
N ASP A 199 -7.41 -0.06 7.66
CA ASP A 199 -6.63 0.81 8.52
C ASP A 199 -6.04 0.00 9.68
N PHE A 200 -4.77 -0.39 9.57
CA PHE A 200 -4.13 -1.18 10.62
C PHE A 200 -3.72 -0.36 11.84
N ASN A 201 -3.60 0.97 11.70
CA ASN A 201 -3.25 1.87 12.79
C ASN A 201 -4.44 2.12 13.74
N ASN A 202 -5.65 2.01 13.19
CA ASN A 202 -6.91 2.17 13.92
C ASN A 202 -7.87 1.03 13.54
N PRO A 203 -7.57 -0.22 13.97
CA PRO A 203 -8.35 -1.39 13.58
C PRO A 203 -9.83 -1.26 13.96
N ASP A 204 -10.72 -1.44 13.00
CA ASP A 204 -12.17 -1.57 13.17
C ASP A 204 -12.54 -3.03 12.85
N ASP A 205 -12.37 -3.88 13.85
CA ASP A 205 -12.52 -5.33 13.71
C ASP A 205 -13.92 -5.74 13.26
N GLU A 206 -14.96 -5.07 13.75
CA GLU A 206 -16.36 -5.29 13.35
C GLU A 206 -16.56 -4.95 11.86
N GLU A 207 -15.99 -3.85 11.40
CA GLU A 207 -16.06 -3.48 9.99
C GLU A 207 -15.29 -4.47 9.11
N VAL A 208 -14.12 -4.94 9.53
CA VAL A 208 -13.34 -5.94 8.78
C VAL A 208 -14.11 -7.24 8.64
N GLU A 209 -14.71 -7.76 9.72
CA GLU A 209 -15.55 -8.97 9.67
C GLU A 209 -16.76 -8.79 8.74
N LYS A 210 -17.43 -7.65 8.85
CA LYS A 210 -18.57 -7.30 7.98
C LYS A 210 -18.14 -7.27 6.51
N LEU A 211 -17.02 -6.60 6.17
CA LEU A 211 -16.52 -6.52 4.80
C LEU A 211 -16.09 -7.88 4.26
N LEU A 212 -15.48 -8.73 5.07
CA LEU A 212 -15.19 -10.12 4.71
C LEU A 212 -16.48 -10.88 4.36
N LYS A 213 -17.55 -10.71 5.13
CA LYS A 213 -18.85 -11.32 4.87
C LYS A 213 -19.51 -10.76 3.62
N GLU A 214 -19.53 -9.43 3.44
CA GLU A 214 -20.13 -8.77 2.27
C GLU A 214 -19.44 -9.13 0.94
N THR A 215 -18.15 -9.48 1.00
CA THR A 215 -17.37 -9.89 -0.16
C THR A 215 -17.32 -11.41 -0.35
N GLU A 216 -18.14 -12.17 0.37
CA GLU A 216 -18.27 -13.60 0.20
C GLU A 216 -18.76 -13.93 -1.22
N GLY A 217 -18.09 -14.91 -1.88
CA GLY A 217 -18.35 -15.24 -3.28
C GLY A 217 -17.53 -14.45 -4.30
N ALA A 218 -16.69 -13.49 -3.89
CA ALA A 218 -15.73 -12.88 -4.79
C ALA A 218 -14.78 -13.95 -5.39
N ARG A 219 -14.40 -13.74 -6.65
CA ARG A 219 -13.46 -14.63 -7.34
C ARG A 219 -12.08 -14.65 -6.66
N HIS A 220 -11.57 -13.48 -6.32
CA HIS A 220 -10.39 -13.27 -5.51
C HIS A 220 -10.71 -12.23 -4.43
N THR A 221 -10.18 -12.44 -3.23
CA THR A 221 -10.27 -11.48 -2.13
C THR A 221 -8.88 -10.93 -1.85
N PHE A 222 -8.70 -9.64 -2.11
CA PHE A 222 -7.48 -8.90 -1.79
C PHE A 222 -7.69 -8.13 -0.48
N VAL A 223 -6.69 -8.17 0.38
CA VAL A 223 -6.57 -7.27 1.52
C VAL A 223 -5.45 -6.28 1.20
N VAL A 224 -5.77 -5.00 1.23
CA VAL A 224 -4.83 -3.89 0.98
C VAL A 224 -4.65 -3.16 2.31
N ILE A 225 -3.46 -3.22 2.85
CA ILE A 225 -3.17 -2.76 4.21
C ILE A 225 -1.71 -2.29 4.27
N HIS A 226 -1.39 -1.28 5.08
CA HIS A 226 -0.01 -0.85 5.18
C HIS A 226 0.84 -1.81 6.01
N GLY A 227 0.48 -2.04 7.27
CA GLY A 227 1.09 -3.10 8.10
C GLY A 227 0.50 -4.47 7.74
N PRO A 228 1.30 -5.52 7.58
CA PRO A 228 0.87 -6.78 6.98
C PRO A 228 -0.05 -7.63 7.86
N LEU A 229 -0.50 -8.78 7.34
CA LEU A 229 -1.26 -9.79 8.09
C LEU A 229 -0.35 -10.83 8.75
N LEU A 230 0.84 -11.07 8.18
CA LEU A 230 1.85 -12.00 8.71
C LEU A 230 3.06 -11.19 9.17
N PRO A 231 3.78 -11.60 10.21
CA PRO A 231 4.94 -10.88 10.71
C PRO A 231 6.01 -10.66 9.64
N PHE A 232 6.65 -9.50 9.68
CA PHE A 232 7.81 -9.21 8.83
C PHE A 232 9.08 -9.85 9.35
N ASP A 233 9.95 -10.25 8.47
CA ASP A 233 11.33 -10.61 8.81
C ASP A 233 12.24 -9.37 8.88
N ALA A 234 11.89 -8.43 9.76
CA ALA A 234 12.54 -7.14 9.91
C ALA A 234 12.53 -6.64 11.36
N ALA A 235 13.18 -5.52 11.61
CA ALA A 235 13.24 -4.89 12.95
C ALA A 235 11.85 -4.58 13.52
N SER A 236 10.94 -4.11 12.68
CA SER A 236 9.56 -3.78 13.04
C SER A 236 8.58 -4.95 12.81
N CYS A 237 9.02 -6.18 13.05
CA CYS A 237 8.24 -7.39 12.77
C CYS A 237 6.88 -7.48 13.48
N ARG A 238 6.68 -6.71 14.58
CA ARG A 238 5.39 -6.65 15.28
C ARG A 238 4.44 -5.55 14.79
N TRP A 239 4.84 -4.76 13.82
CA TRP A 239 3.98 -3.75 13.21
C TRP A 239 3.12 -4.38 12.11
N PHE A 240 2.30 -5.32 12.49
CA PHE A 240 1.35 -6.01 11.64
C PHE A 240 -0.01 -6.11 12.33
N TYR A 241 -1.03 -6.54 11.61
CA TYR A 241 -2.40 -6.55 12.09
C TYR A 241 -2.52 -7.40 13.38
N HIS A 242 -2.89 -6.75 14.48
CA HIS A 242 -2.85 -7.31 15.84
C HIS A 242 -1.47 -7.87 16.25
N GLY A 243 -0.41 -7.18 15.86
CA GLY A 243 0.97 -7.61 16.10
C GLY A 243 1.45 -7.50 17.56
N GLY A 244 0.67 -6.93 18.47
CA GLY A 244 0.99 -6.85 19.90
C GLY A 244 1.16 -8.22 20.55
N ASN A 245 1.70 -8.23 21.79
CA ASN A 245 2.04 -9.45 22.52
C ASN A 245 1.16 -9.70 23.77
N THR A 246 0.11 -8.89 24.00
CA THR A 246 -0.85 -9.18 25.05
C THR A 246 -1.70 -10.40 24.70
N PRO A 247 -2.33 -11.07 25.70
CA PRO A 247 -3.25 -12.18 25.44
C PRO A 247 -4.38 -11.80 24.48
N GLU A 248 -4.96 -10.60 24.62
CA GLU A 248 -6.05 -10.07 23.82
C GLU A 248 -5.59 -9.86 22.36
N GLN A 249 -4.44 -9.22 22.17
CA GLN A 249 -3.83 -9.01 20.84
C GLN A 249 -3.50 -10.35 20.17
N THR A 250 -3.02 -11.31 20.94
CA THR A 250 -2.73 -12.65 20.44
C THR A 250 -3.99 -13.40 20.02
N ALA A 251 -5.07 -13.28 20.79
CA ALA A 251 -6.36 -13.88 20.47
C ALA A 251 -6.96 -13.27 19.21
N ALA A 252 -6.99 -11.93 19.13
CA ALA A 252 -7.47 -11.21 17.96
C ALA A 252 -6.66 -11.57 16.70
N ARG A 253 -5.32 -11.58 16.78
CA ARG A 253 -4.43 -11.98 15.69
C ARG A 253 -4.78 -13.37 15.15
N ARG A 254 -4.96 -14.36 16.02
CA ARG A 254 -5.30 -15.74 15.62
C ARG A 254 -6.69 -15.82 15.01
N HIS A 255 -7.65 -15.11 15.58
CA HIS A 255 -9.02 -15.04 15.04
C HIS A 255 -9.02 -14.48 13.61
N PHE A 256 -8.40 -13.32 13.39
CA PHE A 256 -8.36 -12.71 12.06
C PHE A 256 -7.49 -13.50 11.07
N ARG A 257 -6.40 -14.11 11.53
CA ARG A 257 -5.63 -15.03 10.68
C ARG A 257 -6.48 -16.18 10.15
N GLU A 258 -7.31 -16.77 11.01
CA GLU A 258 -8.26 -17.82 10.61
C GLU A 258 -9.29 -17.31 9.59
N LEU A 259 -9.91 -16.15 9.82
CA LEU A 259 -10.86 -15.55 8.89
C LEU A 259 -10.22 -15.27 7.52
N PHE A 260 -9.06 -14.65 7.50
CA PHE A 260 -8.33 -14.36 6.27
C PHE A 260 -7.88 -15.64 5.54
N ALA A 261 -7.40 -16.64 6.30
CA ALA A 261 -6.99 -17.91 5.72
C ALA A 261 -8.16 -18.64 5.04
N LYS A 262 -9.29 -18.77 5.72
CA LYS A 262 -10.52 -19.40 5.16
C LYS A 262 -10.99 -18.69 3.89
N ARG A 263 -10.76 -17.40 3.77
CA ARG A 263 -11.06 -16.60 2.57
C ARG A 263 -9.97 -16.71 1.50
N ASN A 264 -8.86 -17.39 1.77
CA ASN A 264 -7.73 -17.51 0.87
C ASN A 264 -7.24 -16.13 0.38
N VAL A 265 -7.09 -15.15 1.27
CA VAL A 265 -6.80 -13.78 0.91
C VAL A 265 -5.41 -13.61 0.29
N ILE A 266 -5.30 -12.59 -0.57
CA ILE A 266 -4.04 -12.07 -1.06
C ILE A 266 -3.84 -10.72 -0.38
N CYS A 267 -2.84 -10.64 0.48
CA CYS A 267 -2.46 -9.42 1.18
C CYS A 267 -1.43 -8.64 0.36
N LEU A 268 -1.70 -7.36 0.15
CA LEU A 268 -0.79 -6.39 -0.43
C LEU A 268 -0.47 -5.36 0.64
N CYS A 269 0.81 -5.19 0.98
CA CYS A 269 1.23 -4.30 2.06
C CYS A 269 2.57 -3.60 1.79
N GLY A 270 2.95 -2.65 2.66
CA GLY A 270 4.18 -1.85 2.61
C GLY A 270 4.92 -1.86 3.95
N HIS A 271 5.31 -0.71 4.45
CA HIS A 271 5.80 -0.41 5.80
C HIS A 271 7.30 -0.61 6.05
N VAL A 272 7.88 -1.77 5.82
CA VAL A 272 9.29 -2.05 6.19
C VAL A 272 10.31 -1.85 5.08
N HIS A 273 9.88 -1.31 3.95
CA HIS A 273 10.75 -1.01 2.81
C HIS A 273 11.55 -2.25 2.33
N THR A 274 10.84 -3.36 2.16
CA THR A 274 11.39 -4.61 1.62
C THR A 274 10.46 -5.21 0.58
N THR A 275 11.00 -5.97 -0.35
CA THR A 275 10.22 -6.79 -1.28
C THR A 275 10.17 -8.21 -0.72
N GLU A 276 9.03 -8.61 -0.17
CA GLU A 276 8.89 -9.86 0.55
C GLU A 276 7.63 -10.62 0.13
N LEU A 277 7.77 -11.91 -0.18
CA LEU A 277 6.68 -12.84 -0.42
C LEU A 277 6.61 -13.86 0.72
N ALA A 278 5.45 -13.97 1.34
CA ALA A 278 5.12 -15.03 2.29
C ALA A 278 3.84 -15.74 1.85
N ASP A 279 3.89 -17.04 1.70
CA ASP A 279 2.75 -17.88 1.31
C ASP A 279 2.50 -18.91 2.40
N TRP A 280 1.50 -18.63 3.22
CA TRP A 280 1.19 -19.33 4.45
C TRP A 280 -0.09 -20.16 4.33
N TYR A 281 -0.06 -21.38 4.86
CA TYR A 281 -1.19 -22.32 4.91
C TYR A 281 -1.44 -22.75 6.34
N GLY A 282 -2.67 -22.60 6.79
CA GLY A 282 -3.11 -22.95 8.13
C GLY A 282 -4.56 -22.55 8.33
N ASP A 283 -5.10 -22.85 9.50
CA ASP A 283 -6.44 -22.43 9.92
C ASP A 283 -7.55 -22.74 8.88
N GLY A 284 -7.37 -23.81 8.10
CA GLY A 284 -8.33 -24.25 7.07
C GLY A 284 -8.24 -23.53 5.74
N GLY A 285 -7.15 -22.75 5.49
CA GLY A 285 -7.01 -22.00 4.25
C GLY A 285 -5.60 -21.50 3.98
N ARG A 286 -5.50 -20.34 3.32
CA ARG A 286 -4.24 -19.78 2.83
C ARG A 286 -4.22 -18.25 2.93
N ILE A 287 -3.09 -17.68 3.32
CA ILE A 287 -2.77 -16.26 3.17
C ILE A 287 -1.55 -16.15 2.28
N THR A 288 -1.66 -15.41 1.16
CA THR A 288 -0.51 -15.03 0.34
C THR A 288 -0.26 -13.56 0.54
N GLN A 289 0.88 -13.20 1.14
CA GLN A 289 1.25 -11.83 1.42
C GLN A 289 2.41 -11.39 0.54
N MET A 290 2.23 -10.25 -0.10
CA MET A 290 3.28 -9.57 -0.84
C MET A 290 3.51 -8.19 -0.23
N THR A 291 4.71 -7.98 0.29
CA THR A 291 5.18 -6.70 0.81
C THR A 291 5.91 -5.95 -0.28
N MET A 292 5.51 -4.69 -0.48
CA MET A 292 6.10 -3.80 -1.48
C MET A 292 7.15 -2.90 -0.82
N ASN A 293 8.35 -2.90 -1.40
CA ASN A 293 9.39 -1.97 -0.96
C ASN A 293 9.02 -0.53 -1.32
N SER A 294 9.54 0.40 -0.55
CA SER A 294 9.47 1.83 -0.83
C SER A 294 10.02 2.15 -2.22
N VAL A 295 9.44 3.15 -2.87
CA VAL A 295 9.92 3.61 -4.18
C VAL A 295 11.27 4.32 -4.12
N TRP A 296 11.75 4.66 -2.93
CA TRP A 296 12.99 5.42 -2.73
C TRP A 296 14.00 4.74 -1.78
N ALA A 297 13.84 3.45 -1.48
CA ALA A 297 14.77 2.76 -0.59
C ALA A 297 16.24 2.99 -0.99
N ARG A 298 17.11 3.01 0.03
CA ARG A 298 18.52 3.43 -0.10
C ARG A 298 19.35 2.51 -0.97
N GLU A 299 19.03 1.24 -0.88
CA GLU A 299 19.77 0.22 -1.58
C GLU A 299 19.65 0.49 -3.05
N GLU A 300 20.80 0.38 -3.66
CA GLU A 300 20.98 0.73 -5.04
C GLU A 300 19.85 0.18 -5.88
N LEU A 301 19.37 1.03 -6.74
CA LEU A 301 18.41 0.73 -7.77
C LEU A 301 18.99 -0.31 -8.73
N GLY A 302 19.50 -1.40 -8.14
CA GLY A 302 20.19 -2.46 -8.85
C GLY A 302 19.27 -3.58 -9.29
N ALA A 303 19.86 -4.65 -9.77
CA ALA A 303 19.16 -5.86 -10.14
C ALA A 303 18.46 -6.48 -8.91
N TYR A 304 17.29 -7.08 -9.12
CA TYR A 304 16.65 -7.89 -8.09
C TYR A 304 17.57 -9.02 -7.64
N LYS A 305 17.71 -9.14 -6.34
CA LYS A 305 18.46 -10.20 -5.68
C LYS A 305 17.64 -10.73 -4.52
N VAL A 306 17.52 -12.04 -4.41
CA VAL A 306 16.96 -12.70 -3.23
C VAL A 306 18.04 -12.76 -2.18
N ASP A 307 17.77 -12.19 -0.99
CA ASP A 307 18.68 -12.18 0.15
C ASP A 307 18.41 -13.36 1.10
N TYR A 308 17.12 -13.71 1.28
CA TYR A 308 16.69 -14.88 2.05
C TYR A 308 15.60 -15.63 1.29
N GLU A 309 15.65 -16.95 1.24
CA GLU A 309 14.69 -17.78 0.54
C GLU A 309 14.37 -19.07 1.31
N GLY A 310 13.10 -19.49 1.23
CA GLY A 310 12.61 -20.72 1.84
C GLY A 310 12.12 -20.54 3.28
N ALA A 311 11.18 -21.39 3.68
CA ALA A 311 10.51 -21.28 4.99
C ALA A 311 11.49 -21.35 6.18
N ALA A 312 12.61 -22.08 6.03
CA ALA A 312 13.63 -22.17 7.07
C ALA A 312 14.34 -20.83 7.34
N GLN A 313 14.36 -19.92 6.34
CA GLN A 313 15.00 -18.61 6.46
C GLN A 313 14.08 -17.54 7.05
N TYR A 314 12.79 -17.83 7.21
CA TYR A 314 11.83 -16.90 7.80
C TYR A 314 12.15 -16.64 9.27
N GLY A 315 12.35 -15.38 9.63
CA GLY A 315 12.77 -14.93 10.94
C GLY A 315 14.30 -14.86 11.14
N GLU A 316 15.10 -15.33 10.18
CA GLU A 316 16.57 -15.32 10.33
C GLU A 316 17.16 -13.91 10.24
N ARG A 317 16.60 -13.06 9.36
CA ARG A 317 17.01 -11.65 9.28
C ARG A 317 16.75 -10.92 10.60
N ARG A 318 15.63 -11.21 11.27
CA ARG A 318 15.34 -10.65 12.59
C ARG A 318 16.38 -11.03 13.63
N LYS A 319 16.83 -12.27 13.64
CA LYS A 319 17.92 -12.72 14.52
C LYS A 319 19.23 -11.98 14.22
N THR A 320 19.56 -11.83 12.93
CA THR A 320 20.76 -11.10 12.50
C THR A 320 20.73 -9.65 12.92
N ILE A 321 19.59 -8.97 12.78
CA ILE A 321 19.40 -7.59 13.25
C ILE A 321 19.61 -7.53 14.76
N ALA A 322 18.99 -8.43 15.52
CA ALA A 322 19.12 -8.48 16.98
C ALA A 322 20.56 -8.70 17.45
N GLN A 323 21.34 -9.52 16.71
CA GLN A 323 22.73 -9.78 17.02
C GLN A 323 23.66 -8.59 16.73
N ASN A 324 23.35 -7.82 15.69
CA ASN A 324 24.18 -6.69 15.24
C ASN A 324 23.86 -5.37 15.96
N ASP A 325 22.75 -5.32 16.67
CA ASP A 325 22.31 -4.11 17.37
C ASP A 325 22.86 -4.04 18.80
N ASN A 326 24.09 -3.59 18.93
CA ASN A 326 24.80 -3.50 20.21
C ASN A 326 24.19 -2.53 21.24
N GLY A 327 23.12 -1.82 20.92
CA GLY A 327 22.49 -0.82 21.81
C GLY A 327 21.00 -0.96 21.97
N SER A 328 20.34 -1.72 21.14
CA SER A 328 18.89 -1.92 21.16
C SER A 328 18.54 -3.22 21.89
N LYS A 329 17.65 -3.13 22.87
CA LYS A 329 17.03 -4.30 23.51
C LYS A 329 15.95 -4.86 22.59
N LEU A 330 16.35 -5.44 21.47
CA LEU A 330 15.41 -6.11 20.60
C LEU A 330 14.84 -7.35 21.31
N THR A 331 13.53 -7.44 21.35
CA THR A 331 12.83 -8.60 21.93
C THR A 331 13.15 -9.85 21.11
N ASP A 332 13.32 -11.00 21.79
CA ASP A 332 13.40 -12.30 21.11
C ASP A 332 12.03 -12.63 20.48
N GLU A 333 11.97 -12.61 19.16
CA GLU A 333 10.76 -12.85 18.37
C GLU A 333 10.73 -14.28 17.79
N THR A 334 11.67 -15.14 18.19
CA THR A 334 11.69 -16.53 17.73
C THR A 334 10.35 -17.25 17.91
N PRO A 335 9.65 -17.15 19.07
CA PRO A 335 8.36 -17.81 19.24
C PRO A 335 7.29 -17.30 18.26
N LEU A 336 7.30 -16.02 17.92
CA LEU A 336 6.39 -15.44 16.93
C LEU A 336 6.62 -16.04 15.54
N PHE A 337 7.87 -16.07 15.09
CA PHE A 337 8.21 -16.64 13.79
C PHE A 337 7.97 -18.15 13.73
N ASP A 338 8.22 -18.87 14.81
CA ASP A 338 7.97 -20.31 14.89
C ASP A 338 6.47 -20.64 14.78
N GLU A 339 5.60 -19.81 15.33
CA GLU A 339 4.14 -19.95 15.17
C GLU A 339 3.70 -19.95 13.69
N TYR A 340 4.36 -19.14 12.86
CA TYR A 340 4.01 -19.01 11.44
C TYR A 340 4.81 -19.94 10.54
N ARG A 341 6.05 -20.28 10.89
CA ARG A 341 6.96 -21.07 10.06
C ARG A 341 6.38 -22.43 9.65
N ALA A 342 5.66 -23.09 10.53
CA ALA A 342 5.05 -24.39 10.26
C ALA A 342 4.08 -24.38 9.06
N GLY A 343 3.36 -23.28 8.87
CA GLY A 343 2.41 -23.10 7.77
C GLY A 343 3.03 -22.50 6.48
N LEU A 344 4.24 -21.97 6.57
CA LEU A 344 4.86 -21.26 5.47
C LEU A 344 5.33 -22.24 4.38
N LYS A 345 4.88 -22.06 3.15
CA LYS A 345 5.23 -22.91 1.99
C LYS A 345 6.20 -22.23 1.04
N ARG A 346 6.12 -20.91 0.94
CA ARG A 346 7.07 -20.10 0.18
C ARG A 346 7.44 -18.89 0.99
N TYR A 347 8.68 -18.54 0.94
CA TYR A 347 9.21 -17.32 1.51
C TYR A 347 10.35 -16.81 0.64
N SER A 348 10.35 -15.52 0.35
CA SER A 348 11.49 -14.84 -0.26
C SER A 348 11.53 -13.39 0.21
N PHE A 349 12.73 -12.90 0.42
CA PHE A 349 13.01 -11.57 0.91
C PHE A 349 14.10 -10.92 0.07
N SER A 350 13.92 -9.65 -0.27
CA SER A 350 14.87 -8.83 -1.00
C SER A 350 14.84 -7.39 -0.50
N LEU A 351 16.00 -6.75 -0.47
CA LEU A 351 16.13 -5.31 -0.23
C LEU A 351 15.93 -4.47 -1.50
N ALA A 352 15.76 -5.10 -2.66
CA ALA A 352 15.58 -4.39 -3.91
C ALA A 352 14.31 -3.52 -3.90
N ALA A 353 14.46 -2.25 -4.26
CA ALA A 353 13.39 -1.27 -4.40
C ALA A 353 12.97 -1.11 -5.86
N GLY A 354 11.73 -0.71 -6.09
CA GLY A 354 11.24 -0.50 -7.46
C GLY A 354 9.74 -0.23 -7.54
N SER A 355 9.18 -0.56 -8.68
CA SER A 355 7.74 -0.47 -8.94
C SER A 355 7.17 -1.83 -9.27
N TYR A 356 5.87 -1.99 -9.10
CA TYR A 356 5.21 -3.27 -9.29
C TYR A 356 4.03 -3.11 -10.26
N LYS A 357 3.78 -4.15 -11.02
CA LYS A 357 2.56 -4.27 -11.84
C LYS A 357 1.89 -5.59 -11.53
N MET A 358 0.72 -5.54 -10.90
CA MET A 358 -0.11 -6.73 -10.67
C MET A 358 -0.95 -7.00 -11.91
N ARG A 359 -0.95 -8.25 -12.36
CA ARG A 359 -1.82 -8.76 -13.43
C ARG A 359 -2.77 -9.77 -12.84
N VAL A 360 -4.07 -9.54 -13.03
CA VAL A 360 -5.14 -10.35 -12.46
C VAL A 360 -5.94 -10.99 -13.57
N SER A 361 -6.06 -12.30 -13.51
CA SER A 361 -6.91 -13.09 -14.39
C SER A 361 -7.83 -14.02 -13.60
N LYS A 362 -8.70 -14.75 -14.27
CA LYS A 362 -9.58 -15.71 -13.61
C LYS A 362 -8.83 -16.79 -12.83
N LYS A 363 -7.67 -17.21 -13.32
CA LYS A 363 -6.92 -18.36 -12.76
C LYS A 363 -5.63 -17.96 -12.08
N HIS A 364 -5.03 -16.85 -12.50
CA HIS A 364 -3.67 -16.50 -12.11
C HIS A 364 -3.56 -15.05 -11.70
N ILE A 365 -2.75 -14.82 -10.70
CA ILE A 365 -2.37 -13.49 -10.24
C ILE A 365 -0.86 -13.45 -10.15
N TYR A 366 -0.27 -12.49 -10.85
CA TYR A 366 1.16 -12.26 -10.89
C TYR A 366 1.48 -10.82 -10.49
N ILE A 367 2.61 -10.63 -9.83
CA ILE A 367 3.21 -9.31 -9.65
C ILE A 367 4.54 -9.30 -10.37
N ASP A 368 4.64 -8.49 -11.41
CA ASP A 368 5.89 -8.19 -12.08
C ASP A 368 6.59 -7.07 -11.31
N PHE A 369 7.78 -7.33 -10.85
CA PHE A 369 8.64 -6.39 -10.16
C PHE A 369 9.67 -5.81 -11.12
N TYR A 370 9.83 -4.51 -11.06
CA TYR A 370 10.76 -3.73 -11.87
C TYR A 370 11.74 -3.02 -10.93
N ALA A 371 12.91 -3.57 -10.77
CA ALA A 371 13.93 -3.04 -9.85
C ALA A 371 14.42 -1.66 -10.31
N GLY A 372 14.53 -0.77 -9.39
CA GLY A 372 15.03 0.58 -9.61
C GLY A 372 14.25 1.34 -10.66
N ASP A 373 14.95 1.87 -11.64
CA ASP A 373 14.39 2.57 -12.80
C ASP A 373 14.39 1.73 -14.10
N SER A 374 14.62 0.40 -14.03
CA SER A 374 14.57 -0.54 -15.17
C SER A 374 13.15 -0.64 -15.76
N LEU A 375 12.95 -0.75 -17.08
CA LEU A 375 11.68 -1.08 -17.75
C LEU A 375 11.54 -2.57 -18.00
N ASN A 376 12.56 -3.35 -17.67
CA ASN A 376 12.53 -4.78 -17.81
C ASN A 376 12.03 -5.40 -16.52
N ILE A 377 11.21 -6.44 -16.64
CA ILE A 377 10.79 -7.24 -15.50
C ILE A 377 12.04 -7.87 -14.88
N SER A 378 12.28 -7.53 -13.61
CA SER A 378 13.42 -8.07 -12.85
C SER A 378 13.06 -9.39 -12.18
N HIS A 379 11.79 -9.53 -11.78
CA HIS A 379 11.24 -10.75 -11.22
C HIS A 379 9.71 -10.79 -11.36
N THR A 380 9.14 -11.99 -11.43
CA THR A 380 7.69 -12.20 -11.42
C THR A 380 7.29 -13.10 -10.25
N PHE A 381 6.50 -12.55 -9.35
CA PHE A 381 5.90 -13.31 -8.26
C PHE A 381 4.57 -13.89 -8.69
N LYS A 382 4.40 -15.21 -8.57
CA LYS A 382 3.11 -15.87 -8.76
C LYS A 382 2.39 -15.93 -7.41
N LEU A 383 1.23 -15.27 -7.29
CA LEU A 383 0.42 -15.26 -6.07
C LEU A 383 -0.70 -16.32 -6.11
N ARG A 384 -1.21 -16.61 -7.31
CA ARG A 384 -2.21 -17.66 -7.59
C ARG A 384 -1.91 -18.37 -8.89
#